data_727b1ec8d11b15634345e41c6add94a7
#
_entry.id   727b1ec8d11b15634345e41c6add94a7
#
_cell.length_a   1.000
_cell.length_b   1.000
_cell.length_c   1.000
_cell.angle_alpha   90.00
_cell.angle_beta   90.00
_cell.angle_gamma   90.00
#
_symmetry.space_group_name_H-M   'P 1'
#
loop_
_entity.id
_entity.type
_entity.pdbx_description
1 polymer ?
#
loop_
_entity_poly.entity_id
_entity_poly.type
_entity_poly.pdbx_seq_one_letter_code
_entity_poly.pdbx_strand_id
1 'polypeptide(L)'
;MYYASGNYEAFARPKKPEGVDQKSAYIVGSGLAALTAACYLVRDGQMKGEHVHILEKEQLAGGACDGWKFENVGYVMRGGREMDNHFEVMWDLFRSIPSMETEGVSVLDEYYWLNKEDPNYSLCRATVNRGEDAHTDGKFDISDKGAMEIMKLFFTPNEDLQNKRITDVFDDEVLNSNFWLYWRTMFAFENWHSALEMKLYIQRFIHHIGGLPDFKALRFTKYNQYESMILPMVKYLESYGVQFHFGVKVTNVEFDCNEQRKLATRIDTLRDGKEEHIDLTENDLVFITNGGCVENSSIGDQNTPAKFNTEIRESGGWDMWRKIAAQDPSFGHPDKFCSDPEQTNWMSATVETLDDRIIPYIKNICKRDPFTGKVVTGGIVSVKDSSWLLSWTINRQPQFKAQPKGHCLVWVYGLFSDKPGDYVKKPMRECTGKEICMDWLYHIGVPEDQIEELAETSANTVPCMMPYITAFFMPRAYGDRPDVVPAGAVNFAFLGQFAETKRDTIFTTEYSMRTGMEAVYTLLNVDRGVPEVWGSVYDLRALLDATVKLRDGKKVTDMDLGLIERLVLKEALKKIEHTDIEKLLKEYNVI
;
A
#
# COMPACT_ATOMS: atom_id res chain seq x y z
N MET A 1 19.58 -9.58 7.31
CA MET A 1 19.46 -11.05 7.57
C MET A 1 17.98 -11.41 7.65
N TYR A 2 17.54 -12.36 6.84
CA TYR A 2 16.12 -12.72 6.70
C TYR A 2 15.71 -13.98 7.47
N TYR A 3 16.63 -14.65 8.11
CA TYR A 3 16.38 -15.91 8.79
C TYR A 3 16.62 -15.75 10.28
N ALA A 4 15.76 -16.37 11.10
CA ALA A 4 16.14 -16.67 12.46
C ALA A 4 17.36 -17.60 12.43
N SER A 5 18.36 -17.28 13.24
CA SER A 5 19.58 -18.10 13.38
C SER A 5 19.33 -19.47 14.02
N GLY A 6 18.08 -19.78 14.41
CA GLY A 6 17.75 -20.89 15.29
C GLY A 6 18.05 -20.58 16.76
N ASN A 7 18.54 -19.41 17.06
CA ASN A 7 18.78 -18.95 18.43
C ASN A 7 17.47 -18.43 19.05
N TYR A 8 16.78 -19.32 19.77
CA TYR A 8 15.52 -19.02 20.44
C TYR A 8 15.61 -17.82 21.41
N GLU A 9 16.72 -17.71 22.13
CA GLU A 9 16.93 -16.60 23.08
C GLU A 9 17.04 -15.26 22.36
N ALA A 10 17.81 -15.20 21.27
CA ALA A 10 17.95 -13.99 20.46
C ALA A 10 16.63 -13.58 19.82
N PHE A 11 15.80 -14.55 19.41
CA PHE A 11 14.47 -14.27 18.89
C PHE A 11 13.55 -13.63 19.94
N ALA A 12 13.57 -14.15 21.16
CA ALA A 12 12.72 -13.65 22.25
C ALA A 12 13.28 -12.36 22.86
N ARG A 13 14.60 -12.25 23.00
CA ARG A 13 15.31 -11.16 23.68
C ARG A 13 16.65 -10.90 23.01
N PRO A 14 16.70 -10.12 21.93
CA PRO A 14 17.95 -9.81 21.24
C PRO A 14 18.91 -9.12 22.21
N LYS A 15 20.18 -9.48 22.13
CA LYS A 15 21.24 -8.83 22.91
C LYS A 15 21.39 -7.38 22.46
N LYS A 16 21.73 -6.52 23.41
CA LYS A 16 22.09 -5.14 23.10
C LYS A 16 23.28 -5.12 22.14
N PRO A 17 23.16 -4.47 20.97
CA PRO A 17 24.26 -4.38 20.00
C PRO A 17 25.48 -3.69 20.61
N GLU A 18 26.68 -4.16 20.21
CA GLU A 18 27.95 -3.58 20.66
C GLU A 18 28.06 -2.13 20.20
N GLY A 19 28.51 -1.25 21.09
CA GLY A 19 28.78 0.16 20.81
C GLY A 19 27.51 1.03 20.59
N VAL A 20 26.30 0.51 20.78
CA VAL A 20 25.07 1.28 20.51
C VAL A 20 24.93 2.52 21.41
N ASP A 21 25.48 2.49 22.63
CA ASP A 21 25.42 3.64 23.54
C ASP A 21 26.26 4.84 23.07
N GLN A 22 27.21 4.63 22.16
CA GLN A 22 28.00 5.70 21.53
C GLN A 22 27.41 6.17 20.19
N LYS A 23 26.29 5.59 19.77
CA LYS A 23 25.65 5.91 18.49
C LYS A 23 24.48 6.86 18.68
N SER A 24 24.27 7.68 17.65
CA SER A 24 23.03 8.45 17.45
C SER A 24 22.36 8.02 16.15
N ALA A 25 21.09 8.32 16.00
CA ALA A 25 20.33 8.03 14.79
C ALA A 25 19.55 9.26 14.35
N TYR A 26 19.67 9.60 13.07
CA TYR A 26 18.92 10.66 12.41
C TYR A 26 18.02 10.04 11.35
N ILE A 27 16.73 10.28 11.46
CA ILE A 27 15.73 9.66 10.60
C ILE A 27 15.06 10.76 9.78
N VAL A 28 15.15 10.66 8.45
CA VAL A 28 14.57 11.63 7.52
C VAL A 28 13.13 11.27 7.23
N GLY A 29 12.22 12.13 7.65
CA GLY A 29 10.77 11.93 7.58
C GLY A 29 10.22 11.18 8.79
N SER A 30 8.89 11.17 8.92
CA SER A 30 8.14 10.48 9.98
C SER A 30 7.00 9.62 9.45
N GLY A 31 7.15 9.11 8.23
CA GLY A 31 6.24 8.11 7.67
C GLY A 31 6.40 6.75 8.32
N LEU A 32 5.57 5.79 7.93
CA LEU A 32 5.50 4.46 8.55
C LEU A 32 6.85 3.74 8.59
N ALA A 33 7.66 3.81 7.52
CA ALA A 33 9.00 3.21 7.48
C ALA A 33 9.96 3.85 8.51
N ALA A 34 9.95 5.18 8.58
CA ALA A 34 10.77 5.95 9.50
C ALA A 34 10.41 5.69 10.97
N LEU A 35 9.12 5.74 11.30
CA LEU A 35 8.64 5.43 12.65
C LEU A 35 8.94 3.98 13.04
N THR A 36 8.86 3.04 12.08
CA THR A 36 9.23 1.64 12.32
C THR A 36 10.71 1.49 12.62
N ALA A 37 11.58 2.17 11.85
CA ALA A 37 13.02 2.19 12.15
C ALA A 37 13.28 2.72 13.57
N ALA A 38 12.65 3.85 13.95
CA ALA A 38 12.78 4.41 15.28
C ALA A 38 12.33 3.42 16.38
N CYS A 39 11.19 2.73 16.19
CA CYS A 39 10.69 1.74 17.13
C CYS A 39 11.67 0.56 17.29
N TYR A 40 12.23 0.04 16.22
CA TYR A 40 13.22 -1.05 16.31
C TYR A 40 14.57 -0.58 16.87
N LEU A 41 14.99 0.68 16.64
CA LEU A 41 16.16 1.25 17.28
C LEU A 41 16.05 1.22 18.82
N VAL A 42 14.90 1.62 19.36
CA VAL A 42 14.71 1.67 20.82
C VAL A 42 14.36 0.30 21.40
N ARG A 43 13.56 -0.54 20.73
CA ARG A 43 13.09 -1.82 21.24
C ARG A 43 14.17 -2.90 21.17
N ASP A 44 14.70 -3.15 19.97
CA ASP A 44 15.62 -4.27 19.69
C ASP A 44 17.08 -3.80 19.62
N GLY A 45 17.32 -2.63 19.04
CA GLY A 45 18.63 -1.97 19.08
C GLY A 45 19.01 -1.44 20.46
N GLN A 46 18.04 -1.27 21.36
CA GLN A 46 18.24 -0.78 22.72
C GLN A 46 19.04 0.54 22.77
N MET A 47 18.89 1.33 21.72
CA MET A 47 19.42 2.70 21.66
C MET A 47 18.61 3.59 22.59
N LYS A 48 19.27 4.50 23.29
CA LYS A 48 18.57 5.48 24.12
C LYS A 48 17.73 6.40 23.25
N GLY A 49 16.48 6.65 23.64
CA GLY A 49 15.57 7.48 22.85
C GLY A 49 16.09 8.91 22.63
N GLU A 50 16.78 9.49 23.61
CA GLU A 50 17.43 10.81 23.50
C GLU A 50 18.48 10.90 22.37
N HIS A 51 19.00 9.75 21.90
CA HIS A 51 19.92 9.65 20.77
C HIS A 51 19.23 9.40 19.43
N VAL A 52 17.89 9.26 19.39
CA VAL A 52 17.11 9.03 18.18
C VAL A 52 16.38 10.32 17.80
N HIS A 53 16.71 10.89 16.64
CA HIS A 53 16.18 12.15 16.14
C HIS A 53 15.39 11.92 14.87
N ILE A 54 14.11 12.29 14.86
CA ILE A 54 13.24 12.24 13.69
C ILE A 54 13.10 13.66 13.13
N LEU A 55 13.52 13.85 11.88
CA LEU A 55 13.49 15.13 11.17
C LEU A 55 12.29 15.14 10.22
N GLU A 56 11.24 15.90 10.55
CA GLU A 56 9.98 15.93 9.79
C GLU A 56 9.68 17.36 9.31
N LYS A 57 9.41 17.49 8.01
CA LYS A 57 9.09 18.79 7.39
C LYS A 57 7.70 19.32 7.80
N GLU A 58 6.76 18.41 8.01
CA GLU A 58 5.38 18.76 8.39
C GLU A 58 5.26 18.94 9.91
N GLN A 59 4.08 19.39 10.35
CA GLN A 59 3.77 19.52 11.78
C GLN A 59 3.11 18.25 12.36
N LEU A 60 2.90 17.22 11.54
CA LEU A 60 2.24 15.99 11.90
C LEU A 60 3.03 14.80 11.35
N ALA A 61 3.23 13.78 12.17
CA ALA A 61 3.83 12.53 11.76
C ALA A 61 2.85 11.66 10.95
N GLY A 62 3.39 10.68 10.19
CA GLY A 62 2.60 9.63 9.56
C GLY A 62 2.78 9.52 8.05
N GLY A 63 3.28 10.55 7.37
CA GLY A 63 3.52 10.54 5.93
C GLY A 63 2.25 10.18 5.14
N ALA A 64 2.30 9.09 4.36
CA ALA A 64 1.16 8.62 3.58
C ALA A 64 0.05 7.94 4.41
N CYS A 65 0.36 7.51 5.64
CA CYS A 65 -0.59 6.88 6.56
C CYS A 65 -1.28 7.92 7.44
N ASP A 66 -1.83 8.93 6.82
CA ASP A 66 -2.60 9.97 7.49
C ASP A 66 -4.11 9.66 7.46
N GLY A 67 -4.81 10.39 8.29
CA GLY A 67 -6.24 10.57 8.31
C GLY A 67 -6.45 11.83 9.13
N TRP A 68 -6.88 12.91 8.51
CA TRP A 68 -6.94 14.20 9.19
C TRP A 68 -8.23 14.95 8.89
N LYS A 69 -8.68 15.72 9.87
CA LYS A 69 -9.74 16.70 9.69
C LYS A 69 -9.13 18.08 9.58
N PHE A 70 -9.22 18.69 8.41
CA PHE A 70 -8.85 20.10 8.22
C PHE A 70 -10.01 20.98 8.67
N GLU A 71 -9.71 21.96 9.52
CA GLU A 71 -10.71 22.91 10.03
C GLU A 71 -11.34 23.68 8.86
N ASN A 72 -12.65 23.79 8.85
CA ASN A 72 -13.45 24.44 7.81
C ASN A 72 -13.38 23.81 6.40
N VAL A 73 -12.70 22.69 6.23
CA VAL A 73 -12.62 21.95 4.96
C VAL A 73 -13.30 20.60 5.08
N GLY A 74 -12.90 19.74 6.00
CA GLY A 74 -13.49 18.43 6.21
C GLY A 74 -12.44 17.33 6.43
N TYR A 75 -12.91 16.09 6.34
CA TYR A 75 -12.08 14.90 6.52
C TYR A 75 -11.33 14.53 5.24
N VAL A 76 -10.09 14.08 5.40
CA VAL A 76 -9.24 13.61 4.29
C VAL A 76 -8.67 12.25 4.62
N MET A 77 -8.86 11.30 3.71
CA MET A 77 -8.18 10.00 3.65
C MET A 77 -7.53 9.85 2.29
N ARG A 78 -6.28 9.39 2.23
CA ARG A 78 -5.53 9.26 0.97
C ARG A 78 -5.42 7.82 0.45
N GLY A 79 -6.10 6.88 1.08
CA GLY A 79 -6.12 5.49 0.63
C GLY A 79 -6.89 4.56 1.58
N GLY A 80 -7.20 3.35 1.08
CA GLY A 80 -7.99 2.35 1.81
C GLY A 80 -7.22 1.62 2.91
N ARG A 81 -5.94 1.35 2.72
CA ARG A 81 -5.02 0.69 3.67
C ARG A 81 -5.49 -0.68 4.15
N GLU A 82 -5.74 -1.55 3.23
CA GLU A 82 -6.03 -2.95 3.50
C GLU A 82 -4.79 -3.67 4.06
N MET A 83 -5.02 -4.66 4.91
CA MET A 83 -3.97 -5.42 5.60
C MET A 83 -4.16 -6.93 5.41
N ASP A 84 -3.07 -7.66 5.55
CA ASP A 84 -3.00 -9.12 5.46
C ASP A 84 -2.55 -9.72 6.80
N ASN A 85 -2.99 -10.94 7.09
CA ASN A 85 -2.50 -11.72 8.23
C ASN A 85 -0.98 -12.01 8.12
N HIS A 86 -0.43 -12.02 6.91
CA HIS A 86 0.99 -12.25 6.63
C HIS A 86 1.79 -10.95 6.44
N PHE A 87 1.51 -9.98 7.29
CA PHE A 87 2.33 -8.79 7.49
C PHE A 87 3.20 -8.97 8.75
N GLU A 88 4.17 -9.90 8.65
CA GLU A 88 4.92 -10.42 9.80
C GLU A 88 5.70 -9.35 10.56
N VAL A 89 6.32 -8.40 9.86
CA VAL A 89 7.06 -7.29 10.49
C VAL A 89 6.09 -6.33 11.19
N MET A 90 4.97 -6.02 10.53
CA MET A 90 3.93 -5.17 11.10
C MET A 90 3.42 -5.76 12.41
N TRP A 91 3.05 -7.03 12.44
CA TRP A 91 2.49 -7.67 13.63
C TRP A 91 3.54 -7.91 14.70
N ASP A 92 4.80 -8.19 14.32
CA ASP A 92 5.90 -8.24 15.27
C ASP A 92 6.08 -6.91 16.02
N LEU A 93 5.96 -5.79 15.32
CA LEU A 93 6.08 -4.49 15.98
C LEU A 93 4.84 -4.17 16.81
N PHE A 94 3.65 -4.30 16.25
CA PHE A 94 2.41 -3.89 16.91
C PHE A 94 2.02 -4.74 18.13
N ARG A 95 2.57 -5.95 18.29
CA ARG A 95 2.45 -6.71 19.56
C ARG A 95 3.12 -6.02 20.75
N SER A 96 4.04 -5.10 20.51
CA SER A 96 4.80 -4.38 21.54
C SER A 96 4.28 -2.97 21.79
N ILE A 97 3.46 -2.42 20.88
CA ILE A 97 2.95 -1.05 20.97
C ILE A 97 1.60 -1.08 21.72
N PRO A 98 1.48 -0.36 22.86
CA PRO A 98 0.24 -0.30 23.61
C PRO A 98 -0.92 0.29 22.79
N SER A 99 -2.10 -0.31 22.91
CA SER A 99 -3.34 0.27 22.41
C SER A 99 -3.64 1.59 23.10
N MET A 100 -4.20 2.56 22.37
CA MET A 100 -4.71 3.80 22.93
C MET A 100 -6.20 3.72 23.31
N GLU A 101 -6.84 2.60 23.00
CA GLU A 101 -8.28 2.39 23.27
C GLU A 101 -8.52 1.56 24.51
N THR A 102 -7.66 0.56 24.76
CA THR A 102 -7.83 -0.41 25.82
C THR A 102 -6.54 -0.56 26.60
N GLU A 103 -6.60 -0.27 27.89
CA GLU A 103 -5.45 -0.39 28.79
C GLU A 103 -5.00 -1.86 28.93
N GLY A 104 -3.69 -2.08 28.93
CA GLY A 104 -3.08 -3.40 29.14
C GLY A 104 -3.06 -4.34 27.93
N VAL A 105 -3.54 -3.89 26.75
CA VAL A 105 -3.47 -4.66 25.52
C VAL A 105 -2.62 -3.94 24.45
N SER A 106 -2.13 -4.68 23.47
CA SER A 106 -1.38 -4.12 22.35
C SER A 106 -2.30 -3.70 21.20
N VAL A 107 -1.76 -2.90 20.27
CA VAL A 107 -2.43 -2.59 18.99
C VAL A 107 -2.75 -3.87 18.22
N LEU A 108 -1.88 -4.89 18.26
CA LEU A 108 -2.13 -6.18 17.63
C LEU A 108 -3.31 -6.92 18.29
N ASP A 109 -3.40 -6.92 19.62
CA ASP A 109 -4.52 -7.57 20.34
C ASP A 109 -5.86 -6.95 19.92
N GLU A 110 -5.93 -5.62 19.89
CA GLU A 110 -7.14 -4.89 19.50
C GLU A 110 -7.54 -5.19 18.03
N TYR A 111 -6.57 -5.16 17.13
CA TYR A 111 -6.76 -5.50 15.72
C TYR A 111 -7.22 -6.96 15.55
N TYR A 112 -6.59 -7.91 16.26
CA TYR A 112 -6.93 -9.32 16.17
C TYR A 112 -8.39 -9.59 16.59
N TRP A 113 -8.79 -9.09 17.76
CA TRP A 113 -10.14 -9.29 18.27
C TRP A 113 -11.21 -8.63 17.41
N LEU A 114 -10.96 -7.40 16.95
CA LEU A 114 -11.87 -6.70 16.05
C LEU A 114 -12.16 -7.52 14.79
N ASN A 115 -11.14 -8.03 14.11
CA ASN A 115 -11.30 -8.77 12.86
C ASN A 115 -11.76 -10.21 13.07
N LYS A 116 -11.64 -10.75 14.27
CA LYS A 116 -12.20 -12.06 14.65
C LYS A 116 -13.68 -11.99 14.97
N GLU A 117 -14.11 -10.95 15.68
CA GLU A 117 -15.51 -10.75 16.08
C GLU A 117 -16.39 -10.24 14.94
N ASP A 118 -15.82 -9.45 14.05
CA ASP A 118 -16.48 -8.90 12.86
C ASP A 118 -15.63 -9.19 11.60
N PRO A 119 -15.64 -10.45 11.09
CA PRO A 119 -14.86 -10.83 9.92
C PRO A 119 -15.23 -10.03 8.68
N ASN A 120 -14.22 -9.63 7.93
CA ASN A 120 -14.41 -8.84 6.72
C ASN A 120 -14.95 -9.68 5.57
N TYR A 121 -15.90 -9.15 4.80
CA TYR A 121 -16.31 -9.65 3.49
C TYR A 121 -17.14 -8.62 2.74
N SER A 122 -17.08 -8.64 1.41
CA SER A 122 -17.91 -7.81 0.53
C SER A 122 -19.15 -8.58 0.08
N LEU A 123 -20.29 -7.89 0.02
CA LEU A 123 -21.53 -8.40 -0.56
C LEU A 123 -21.80 -7.88 -1.98
N CYS A 124 -21.07 -6.82 -2.40
CA CYS A 124 -21.14 -6.29 -3.74
C CYS A 124 -19.73 -5.78 -4.12
N ARG A 125 -19.08 -6.51 -5.02
CA ARG A 125 -17.70 -6.20 -5.45
C ARG A 125 -17.65 -5.19 -6.58
N ALA A 126 -18.63 -5.20 -7.45
CA ALA A 126 -18.70 -4.32 -8.61
C ALA A 126 -20.14 -3.96 -8.96
N THR A 127 -20.34 -2.75 -9.47
CA THR A 127 -21.63 -2.23 -9.94
C THR A 127 -21.55 -1.80 -11.40
N VAL A 128 -22.73 -1.78 -12.04
CA VAL A 128 -22.98 -1.25 -13.37
C VAL A 128 -24.32 -0.50 -13.38
N ASN A 129 -24.66 0.18 -14.46
CA ASN A 129 -25.97 0.76 -14.67
C ASN A 129 -26.49 1.55 -13.46
N ARG A 130 -25.65 2.42 -12.90
CA ARG A 130 -26.05 3.29 -11.78
C ARG A 130 -26.41 2.50 -10.50
N GLY A 131 -25.51 1.62 -10.07
CA GLY A 131 -25.58 0.95 -8.78
C GLY A 131 -26.22 -0.44 -8.78
N GLU A 132 -26.58 -0.97 -9.95
CA GLU A 132 -26.95 -2.39 -10.07
C GLU A 132 -25.73 -3.28 -9.81
N ASP A 133 -25.93 -4.42 -9.17
CA ASP A 133 -24.90 -5.43 -9.03
C ASP A 133 -24.44 -5.90 -10.42
N ALA A 134 -23.15 -5.93 -10.66
CA ALA A 134 -22.59 -6.35 -11.94
C ALA A 134 -22.74 -7.87 -12.21
N HIS A 135 -23.31 -8.63 -11.28
CA HIS A 135 -23.56 -10.07 -11.37
C HIS A 135 -22.34 -10.88 -11.83
N THR A 136 -21.20 -10.54 -11.29
CA THR A 136 -19.95 -11.27 -11.59
C THR A 136 -19.94 -12.66 -10.93
N ASP A 137 -20.84 -12.94 -10.00
CA ASP A 137 -20.99 -14.20 -9.27
C ASP A 137 -19.69 -14.72 -8.62
N GLY A 138 -18.78 -13.82 -8.30
CA GLY A 138 -17.44 -14.15 -7.82
C GLY A 138 -16.52 -14.78 -8.86
N LYS A 139 -16.91 -14.72 -10.14
CA LYS A 139 -16.12 -15.29 -11.24
C LYS A 139 -15.12 -14.29 -11.77
N PHE A 140 -13.97 -14.81 -12.15
CA PHE A 140 -12.93 -14.04 -12.83
C PHE A 140 -13.20 -13.85 -14.31
N ASP A 141 -13.98 -14.74 -14.89
CA ASP A 141 -14.38 -14.71 -16.31
C ASP A 141 -13.17 -14.53 -17.23
N ILE A 142 -12.13 -15.32 -16.94
CA ILE A 142 -10.90 -15.35 -17.71
C ILE A 142 -10.87 -16.58 -18.61
N SER A 143 -10.43 -16.40 -19.86
CA SER A 143 -10.25 -17.50 -20.79
C SER A 143 -9.13 -18.44 -20.37
N ASP A 144 -9.11 -19.68 -20.90
CA ASP A 144 -7.98 -20.60 -20.68
C ASP A 144 -6.65 -19.99 -21.16
N LYS A 145 -6.67 -19.23 -22.26
CA LYS A 145 -5.50 -18.49 -22.74
C LYS A 145 -5.05 -17.42 -21.76
N GLY A 146 -5.97 -16.60 -21.25
CA GLY A 146 -5.66 -15.57 -20.26
C GLY A 146 -5.10 -16.16 -18.94
N ALA A 147 -5.66 -17.28 -18.47
CA ALA A 147 -5.11 -18.00 -17.33
C ALA A 147 -3.68 -18.50 -17.59
N MET A 148 -3.40 -18.96 -18.79
CA MET A 148 -2.04 -19.35 -19.21
C MET A 148 -1.06 -18.19 -19.26
N GLU A 149 -1.50 -16.99 -19.65
CA GLU A 149 -0.66 -15.78 -19.63
C GLU A 149 -0.27 -15.37 -18.20
N ILE A 150 -1.20 -15.46 -17.25
CA ILE A 150 -0.91 -15.22 -15.83
C ILE A 150 0.12 -16.25 -15.31
N MET A 151 -0.06 -17.51 -15.63
CA MET A 151 0.90 -18.57 -15.27
C MET A 151 2.28 -18.33 -15.91
N LYS A 152 2.31 -17.93 -17.18
CA LYS A 152 3.56 -17.59 -17.87
C LYS A 152 4.27 -16.43 -17.17
N LEU A 153 3.57 -15.36 -16.82
CA LEU A 153 4.14 -14.25 -16.08
C LEU A 153 4.73 -14.71 -14.74
N PHE A 154 4.01 -15.56 -14.00
CA PHE A 154 4.45 -16.09 -12.72
C PHE A 154 5.81 -16.83 -12.82
N PHE A 155 6.05 -17.58 -13.90
CA PHE A 155 7.28 -18.34 -14.12
C PHE A 155 8.36 -17.59 -14.91
N THR A 156 8.06 -16.44 -15.51
CA THR A 156 9.05 -15.65 -16.25
C THR A 156 10.12 -15.12 -15.29
N PRO A 157 11.42 -15.24 -15.58
CA PRO A 157 12.48 -14.64 -14.75
C PRO A 157 12.26 -13.14 -14.54
N ASN A 158 12.60 -12.62 -13.36
CA ASN A 158 12.42 -11.20 -13.04
C ASN A 158 13.24 -10.31 -13.97
N GLU A 159 14.44 -10.76 -14.35
CA GLU A 159 15.36 -10.07 -15.25
C GLU A 159 14.73 -9.82 -16.63
N ASP A 160 13.91 -10.75 -17.10
CA ASP A 160 13.21 -10.65 -18.39
C ASP A 160 12.02 -9.68 -18.36
N LEU A 161 11.58 -9.28 -17.18
CA LEU A 161 10.45 -8.38 -16.96
C LEU A 161 10.88 -6.92 -16.71
N GLN A 162 12.18 -6.67 -16.55
CA GLN A 162 12.69 -5.32 -16.31
C GLN A 162 12.30 -4.39 -17.45
N ASN A 163 11.86 -3.19 -17.10
CA ASN A 163 11.37 -2.14 -18.01
C ASN A 163 10.17 -2.53 -18.91
N LYS A 164 9.56 -3.70 -18.71
CA LYS A 164 8.35 -4.10 -19.43
C LYS A 164 7.09 -3.57 -18.75
N ARG A 165 6.08 -3.31 -19.56
CA ARG A 165 4.73 -2.94 -19.14
C ARG A 165 3.84 -4.18 -19.02
N ILE A 166 2.76 -4.08 -18.31
CA ILE A 166 1.73 -5.13 -18.22
C ILE A 166 1.18 -5.48 -19.61
N THR A 167 1.02 -4.48 -20.49
CA THR A 167 0.62 -4.68 -21.90
C THR A 167 1.63 -5.43 -22.76
N ASP A 168 2.87 -5.60 -22.30
CA ASP A 168 3.87 -6.41 -23.01
C ASP A 168 3.77 -7.91 -22.67
N VAL A 169 2.98 -8.26 -21.65
CA VAL A 169 2.85 -9.62 -21.12
C VAL A 169 1.41 -10.14 -21.09
N PHE A 170 0.42 -9.27 -21.10
CA PHE A 170 -1.00 -9.59 -21.13
C PHE A 170 -1.66 -9.02 -22.37
N ASP A 171 -2.54 -9.79 -22.98
CA ASP A 171 -3.42 -9.34 -24.05
C ASP A 171 -4.83 -8.95 -23.55
N ASP A 172 -5.70 -8.64 -24.47
CA ASP A 172 -7.07 -8.20 -24.19
C ASP A 172 -7.90 -9.24 -23.43
N GLU A 173 -7.57 -10.53 -23.52
CA GLU A 173 -8.31 -11.57 -22.79
C GLU A 173 -8.12 -11.48 -21.28
N VAL A 174 -6.92 -11.09 -20.83
CA VAL A 174 -6.67 -10.79 -19.41
C VAL A 174 -7.19 -9.40 -19.07
N LEU A 175 -6.84 -8.39 -19.88
CA LEU A 175 -7.09 -6.98 -19.56
C LEU A 175 -8.57 -6.57 -19.57
N ASN A 176 -9.45 -7.37 -20.21
CA ASN A 176 -10.90 -7.16 -20.21
C ASN A 176 -11.66 -8.10 -19.26
N SER A 177 -10.97 -8.99 -18.54
CA SER A 177 -11.56 -9.94 -17.60
C SER A 177 -12.00 -9.29 -16.28
N ASN A 178 -12.90 -9.96 -15.55
CA ASN A 178 -13.22 -9.57 -14.17
C ASN A 178 -12.01 -9.72 -13.23
N PHE A 179 -11.10 -10.68 -13.51
CA PHE A 179 -9.84 -10.78 -12.79
C PHE A 179 -9.08 -9.45 -12.82
N TRP A 180 -8.91 -8.87 -14.01
CA TRP A 180 -8.20 -7.60 -14.15
C TRP A 180 -8.95 -6.44 -13.50
N LEU A 181 -10.27 -6.38 -13.63
CA LEU A 181 -11.08 -5.38 -12.93
C LEU A 181 -10.86 -5.44 -11.41
N TYR A 182 -10.92 -6.63 -10.83
CA TYR A 182 -10.72 -6.81 -9.39
C TYR A 182 -9.29 -6.49 -8.96
N TRP A 183 -8.31 -6.95 -9.73
CA TRP A 183 -6.91 -6.73 -9.45
C TRP A 183 -6.55 -5.24 -9.53
N ARG A 184 -6.87 -4.60 -10.63
CA ARG A 184 -6.51 -3.20 -10.85
C ARG A 184 -7.19 -2.24 -9.88
N THR A 185 -8.43 -2.48 -9.49
CA THR A 185 -9.13 -1.62 -8.54
C THR A 185 -8.74 -1.89 -7.09
N MET A 186 -8.31 -3.12 -6.75
CA MET A 186 -7.78 -3.44 -5.44
C MET A 186 -6.39 -2.83 -5.20
N PHE A 187 -5.50 -2.99 -6.17
CA PHE A 187 -4.09 -2.62 -6.03
C PHE A 187 -3.71 -1.35 -6.81
N ALA A 188 -4.69 -0.68 -7.43
CA ALA A 188 -4.50 0.53 -8.24
C ALA A 188 -3.53 0.34 -9.42
N PHE A 189 -3.54 -0.85 -10.04
CA PHE A 189 -2.77 -1.11 -11.26
C PHE A 189 -3.43 -0.50 -12.49
N GLU A 190 -2.61 -0.03 -13.41
CA GLU A 190 -3.00 0.35 -14.75
C GLU A 190 -2.23 -0.47 -15.80
N ASN A 191 -2.75 -0.50 -17.03
CA ASN A 191 -2.20 -1.36 -18.09
C ASN A 191 -0.73 -1.03 -18.44
N TRP A 192 -0.32 0.22 -18.26
CA TRP A 192 1.04 0.70 -18.54
C TRP A 192 2.04 0.45 -17.40
N HIS A 193 1.58 0.02 -16.23
CA HIS A 193 2.45 -0.25 -15.08
C HIS A 193 3.43 -1.39 -15.34
N SER A 194 4.40 -1.53 -14.45
CA SER A 194 5.48 -2.51 -14.51
C SER A 194 4.98 -3.96 -14.49
N ALA A 195 5.36 -4.75 -15.49
CA ALA A 195 5.14 -6.20 -15.48
C ALA A 195 5.92 -6.92 -14.37
N LEU A 196 7.09 -6.39 -14.00
CA LEU A 196 7.87 -6.91 -12.86
C LEU A 196 7.11 -6.74 -11.56
N GLU A 197 6.58 -5.55 -11.28
CA GLU A 197 5.79 -5.32 -10.07
C GLU A 197 4.50 -6.15 -10.07
N MET A 198 3.84 -6.29 -11.22
CA MET A 198 2.66 -7.17 -11.35
C MET A 198 2.99 -8.61 -10.97
N LYS A 199 4.11 -9.15 -11.44
CA LYS A 199 4.58 -10.51 -11.06
C LYS A 199 4.84 -10.61 -9.56
N LEU A 200 5.56 -9.65 -8.98
CA LEU A 200 5.87 -9.66 -7.55
C LEU A 200 4.59 -9.63 -6.70
N TYR A 201 3.58 -8.88 -7.14
CA TYR A 201 2.25 -8.88 -6.51
C TYR A 201 1.55 -10.23 -6.61
N ILE A 202 1.52 -10.84 -7.79
CA ILE A 202 0.92 -12.16 -7.96
C ILE A 202 1.62 -13.17 -7.04
N GLN A 203 2.94 -13.13 -6.96
CA GLN A 203 3.70 -14.02 -6.09
C GLN A 203 3.42 -13.76 -4.60
N ARG A 204 3.34 -12.49 -4.20
CA ARG A 204 3.08 -12.10 -2.80
C ARG A 204 1.70 -12.50 -2.32
N PHE A 205 0.69 -12.40 -3.20
CA PHE A 205 -0.72 -12.57 -2.87
C PHE A 205 -1.37 -13.78 -3.57
N ILE A 206 -0.59 -14.75 -4.03
CA ILE A 206 -1.12 -15.94 -4.73
C ILE A 206 -2.16 -16.70 -3.90
N HIS A 207 -1.97 -16.76 -2.58
CA HIS A 207 -2.88 -17.41 -1.64
C HIS A 207 -4.20 -16.66 -1.44
N HIS A 208 -4.30 -15.40 -1.90
CA HIS A 208 -5.49 -14.58 -1.80
C HIS A 208 -6.25 -14.40 -3.12
N ILE A 209 -5.79 -14.98 -4.20
CA ILE A 209 -6.45 -14.83 -5.52
C ILE A 209 -7.94 -15.17 -5.42
N GLY A 210 -8.28 -16.28 -4.79
CA GLY A 210 -9.67 -16.67 -4.61
C GLY A 210 -10.51 -15.76 -3.72
N GLY A 211 -9.89 -14.86 -2.97
CA GLY A 211 -10.56 -13.87 -2.10
C GLY A 211 -10.76 -12.50 -2.75
N LEU A 212 -10.30 -12.28 -3.99
CA LEU A 212 -10.49 -10.99 -4.68
C LEU A 212 -11.96 -10.61 -4.92
N PRO A 213 -12.87 -11.56 -5.19
CA PRO A 213 -14.29 -11.23 -5.37
C PRO A 213 -15.04 -10.87 -4.09
N ASP A 214 -14.64 -11.40 -2.93
CA ASP A 214 -15.40 -11.25 -1.68
C ASP A 214 -14.61 -10.57 -0.55
N PHE A 215 -13.31 -10.33 -0.73
CA PHE A 215 -12.42 -9.67 0.23
C PHE A 215 -12.35 -10.30 1.64
N LYS A 216 -12.68 -11.57 1.80
CA LYS A 216 -12.59 -12.27 3.10
C LYS A 216 -11.19 -12.27 3.69
N ALA A 217 -10.18 -12.16 2.85
CA ALA A 217 -8.78 -12.13 3.28
C ALA A 217 -8.37 -10.79 3.91
N LEU A 218 -9.03 -9.69 3.56
CA LEU A 218 -8.66 -8.36 4.01
C LEU A 218 -8.99 -8.11 5.47
N ARG A 219 -8.16 -7.31 6.10
CA ARG A 219 -8.30 -6.86 7.49
C ARG A 219 -8.18 -5.35 7.55
N PHE A 220 -8.85 -4.77 8.52
CA PHE A 220 -8.89 -3.32 8.72
C PHE A 220 -8.71 -2.97 10.18
N THR A 221 -8.22 -1.76 10.45
CA THR A 221 -8.20 -1.14 11.78
C THR A 221 -9.60 -0.62 12.16
N LYS A 222 -9.76 -0.27 13.43
CA LYS A 222 -11.03 0.27 13.94
C LYS A 222 -11.32 1.67 13.38
N TYR A 223 -10.32 2.52 13.42
CA TYR A 223 -10.35 3.89 12.89
C TYR A 223 -9.39 4.03 11.71
N ASN A 224 -9.20 5.24 11.19
CA ASN A 224 -8.17 5.54 10.20
C ASN A 224 -6.77 5.16 10.68
N GLN A 225 -5.80 5.11 9.76
CA GLN A 225 -4.46 4.61 10.08
C GLN A 225 -3.68 5.56 10.99
N TYR A 226 -3.95 6.85 10.92
CA TYR A 226 -3.30 7.79 11.83
C TYR A 226 -3.66 7.48 13.29
N GLU A 227 -4.96 7.40 13.59
CA GLU A 227 -5.44 7.14 14.95
C GLU A 227 -5.16 5.71 15.44
N SER A 228 -5.20 4.74 14.53
CA SER A 228 -5.04 3.32 14.91
C SER A 228 -3.61 2.81 14.90
N MET A 229 -2.70 3.43 14.16
CA MET A 229 -1.33 2.95 13.97
C MET A 229 -0.28 4.02 14.27
N ILE A 230 -0.37 5.17 13.60
CA ILE A 230 0.67 6.21 13.67
C ILE A 230 0.72 6.84 15.07
N LEU A 231 -0.40 7.27 15.58
CA LEU A 231 -0.45 7.91 16.90
C LEU A 231 0.02 6.97 18.04
N PRO A 232 -0.37 5.69 18.09
CA PRO A 232 0.22 4.73 19.03
C PRO A 232 1.74 4.59 18.90
N MET A 233 2.29 4.56 17.65
CA MET A 233 3.75 4.51 17.44
C MET A 233 4.44 5.78 17.95
N VAL A 234 3.87 6.96 17.69
CA VAL A 234 4.41 8.24 18.19
C VAL A 234 4.44 8.23 19.72
N LYS A 235 3.33 7.83 20.36
CA LYS A 235 3.25 7.75 21.83
C LYS A 235 4.23 6.74 22.42
N TYR A 236 4.42 5.61 21.76
CA TYR A 236 5.42 4.62 22.14
C TYR A 236 6.84 5.21 22.08
N LEU A 237 7.19 5.91 20.99
CA LEU A 237 8.49 6.56 20.83
C LEU A 237 8.71 7.70 21.82
N GLU A 238 7.69 8.53 22.08
CA GLU A 238 7.73 9.57 23.11
C GLU A 238 8.02 8.98 24.50
N SER A 239 7.46 7.80 24.82
CA SER A 239 7.71 7.11 26.10
C SER A 239 9.16 6.66 26.28
N TYR A 240 9.90 6.46 25.18
CA TYR A 240 11.34 6.19 25.20
C TYR A 240 12.20 7.45 25.19
N GLY A 241 11.60 8.65 25.03
CA GLY A 241 12.32 9.91 24.95
C GLY A 241 12.88 10.23 23.56
N VAL A 242 12.35 9.61 22.50
CA VAL A 242 12.74 9.91 21.11
C VAL A 242 12.42 11.37 20.77
N GLN A 243 13.35 12.02 20.07
CA GLN A 243 13.30 13.45 19.78
C GLN A 243 12.63 13.69 18.40
N PHE A 244 11.43 14.25 18.40
CA PHE A 244 10.74 14.69 17.18
C PHE A 244 11.08 16.14 16.88
N HIS A 245 11.58 16.41 15.68
CA HIS A 245 11.90 17.75 15.17
C HIS A 245 10.98 18.06 13.99
N PHE A 246 9.83 18.65 14.27
CA PHE A 246 8.87 19.11 13.26
C PHE A 246 9.30 20.44 12.64
N GLY A 247 8.87 20.70 11.40
CA GLY A 247 9.26 21.88 10.63
C GLY A 247 10.71 21.88 10.16
N VAL A 248 11.38 20.72 10.20
CA VAL A 248 12.75 20.53 9.72
C VAL A 248 12.74 19.78 8.42
N LYS A 249 13.07 20.47 7.34
CA LYS A 249 13.15 19.91 5.99
C LYS A 249 14.58 19.48 5.69
N VAL A 250 14.81 18.20 5.50
CA VAL A 250 16.09 17.69 5.01
C VAL A 250 16.16 17.95 3.50
N THR A 251 17.19 18.62 3.06
CA THR A 251 17.38 19.05 1.66
C THR A 251 18.40 18.20 0.92
N ASN A 252 19.34 17.60 1.64
CA ASN A 252 20.36 16.71 1.12
C ASN A 252 21.00 15.88 2.23
N VAL A 253 21.63 14.78 1.87
CA VAL A 253 22.60 14.04 2.68
C VAL A 253 23.87 13.92 1.85
N GLU A 254 25.02 14.33 2.40
CA GLU A 254 26.30 14.23 1.74
C GLU A 254 27.03 12.96 2.14
N PHE A 255 27.75 12.38 1.20
CA PHE A 255 28.47 11.13 1.36
C PHE A 255 29.93 11.24 0.93
N ASP A 256 30.79 10.52 1.63
CA ASP A 256 32.12 10.15 1.18
C ASP A 256 32.06 8.72 0.63
N CYS A 257 32.15 8.58 -0.70
CA CYS A 257 31.94 7.33 -1.41
C CYS A 257 33.19 6.88 -2.17
N ASN A 258 33.53 5.58 -2.00
CA ASN A 258 34.42 4.86 -2.90
C ASN A 258 33.86 3.45 -3.16
N GLU A 259 34.51 2.65 -3.99
CA GLU A 259 34.02 1.32 -4.38
C GLU A 259 33.75 0.36 -3.20
N GLN A 260 34.45 0.51 -2.08
CA GLN A 260 34.42 -0.41 -0.94
C GLN A 260 33.66 0.16 0.27
N ARG A 261 33.57 1.50 0.36
CA ARG A 261 33.06 2.18 1.55
C ARG A 261 32.26 3.42 1.19
N LYS A 262 31.09 3.55 1.79
CA LYS A 262 30.19 4.70 1.64
C LYS A 262 29.77 5.16 3.02
N LEU A 263 30.01 6.43 3.31
CA LEU A 263 29.75 7.05 4.61
C LEU A 263 28.92 8.31 4.42
N ALA A 264 27.80 8.41 5.11
CA ALA A 264 27.08 9.68 5.25
C ALA A 264 27.87 10.60 6.18
N THR A 265 28.18 11.82 5.71
CA THR A 265 29.07 12.77 6.39
C THR A 265 28.35 14.02 6.87
N ARG A 266 27.22 14.38 6.27
CA ARG A 266 26.46 15.58 6.63
C ARG A 266 25.00 15.47 6.20
N ILE A 267 24.10 16.00 7.02
CA ILE A 267 22.70 16.23 6.67
C ILE A 267 22.49 17.74 6.53
N ASP A 268 22.04 18.18 5.35
CA ASP A 268 21.65 19.56 5.11
C ASP A 268 20.16 19.73 5.40
N THR A 269 19.80 20.77 6.11
CA THR A 269 18.43 21.03 6.54
C THR A 269 18.02 22.48 6.28
N LEU A 270 16.70 22.68 6.14
CA LEU A 270 16.08 23.98 6.10
C LEU A 270 15.03 24.07 7.22
N ARG A 271 15.17 25.03 8.12
CA ARG A 271 14.25 25.32 9.20
C ARG A 271 13.92 26.81 9.21
N ASP A 272 12.63 27.17 9.13
CA ASP A 272 12.17 28.55 9.13
C ASP A 272 12.89 29.45 8.10
N GLY A 273 13.20 28.88 6.92
CA GLY A 273 13.94 29.56 5.84
C GLY A 273 15.43 29.73 6.06
N LYS A 274 15.98 29.13 7.13
CA LYS A 274 17.43 29.13 7.41
C LYS A 274 18.04 27.76 7.06
N GLU A 275 19.12 27.78 6.32
CA GLU A 275 19.94 26.61 6.06
C GLU A 275 20.76 26.27 7.30
N GLU A 276 20.71 25.02 7.71
CA GLU A 276 21.48 24.43 8.81
C GLU A 276 22.07 23.11 8.34
N HIS A 277 23.04 22.56 9.05
CA HIS A 277 23.58 21.24 8.77
C HIS A 277 23.92 20.49 10.06
N ILE A 278 23.97 19.18 9.95
CA ILE A 278 24.40 18.25 11.00
C ILE A 278 25.60 17.48 10.46
N ASP A 279 26.77 17.71 11.02
CA ASP A 279 27.98 16.94 10.69
C ASP A 279 27.89 15.55 11.34
N LEU A 280 28.27 14.53 10.61
CA LEU A 280 28.11 13.12 10.98
C LEU A 280 29.46 12.43 11.10
N THR A 281 29.52 11.46 12.00
CA THR A 281 30.60 10.49 12.14
C THR A 281 30.12 9.07 11.81
N GLU A 282 30.98 8.08 11.85
CA GLU A 282 30.60 6.67 11.69
C GLU A 282 29.61 6.16 12.77
N ASN A 283 29.53 6.88 13.89
CA ASN A 283 28.61 6.56 14.98
C ASN A 283 27.22 7.20 14.81
N ASP A 284 27.05 8.08 13.84
CA ASP A 284 25.80 8.75 13.54
C ASP A 284 25.07 8.02 12.41
N LEU A 285 24.09 7.22 12.74
CA LEU A 285 23.32 6.48 11.75
C LEU A 285 22.29 7.39 11.05
N VAL A 286 22.12 7.23 9.74
CA VAL A 286 21.15 8.00 8.96
C VAL A 286 20.17 7.06 8.26
N PHE A 287 18.88 7.26 8.49
CA PHE A 287 17.81 6.51 7.87
C PHE A 287 17.03 7.44 6.93
N ILE A 288 17.10 7.18 5.63
CA ILE A 288 16.66 8.12 4.60
C ILE A 288 15.38 7.61 3.95
N THR A 289 14.26 8.28 4.18
CA THR A 289 13.06 8.05 3.36
C THR A 289 13.19 8.89 2.09
N ASN A 290 13.56 8.23 1.00
CA ASN A 290 13.78 8.86 -0.30
C ASN A 290 12.51 8.86 -1.16
N GLY A 291 12.35 9.90 -2.00
CA GLY A 291 11.17 10.09 -2.82
C GLY A 291 9.89 10.32 -2.00
N GLY A 292 8.74 10.13 -2.60
CA GLY A 292 7.47 10.23 -1.90
C GLY A 292 6.27 10.08 -2.83
N CYS A 293 5.48 9.00 -2.66
CA CYS A 293 4.26 8.80 -3.45
C CYS A 293 3.18 9.86 -3.18
N VAL A 294 3.22 10.52 -2.03
CA VAL A 294 2.31 11.61 -1.68
C VAL A 294 2.93 13.00 -1.81
N GLU A 295 4.15 13.08 -2.36
CA GLU A 295 4.77 14.38 -2.65
C GLU A 295 3.89 15.19 -3.62
N ASN A 296 3.86 16.50 -3.46
CA ASN A 296 3.00 17.42 -4.21
C ASN A 296 1.48 17.18 -4.08
N SER A 297 1.04 16.31 -3.19
CA SER A 297 -0.39 16.16 -2.93
C SER A 297 -1.01 17.50 -2.53
N SER A 298 -2.22 17.72 -3.00
CA SER A 298 -3.02 18.90 -2.66
C SER A 298 -4.44 18.49 -2.34
N ILE A 299 -5.09 19.27 -1.51
CA ILE A 299 -6.53 19.14 -1.25
C ILE A 299 -7.26 20.35 -1.83
N GLY A 300 -8.49 20.11 -2.27
CA GLY A 300 -9.47 21.16 -2.51
C GLY A 300 -10.48 21.24 -1.36
N ASP A 301 -11.67 21.65 -1.69
CA ASP A 301 -12.82 21.66 -0.79
C ASP A 301 -14.11 21.38 -1.58
N GLN A 302 -15.26 21.50 -0.92
CA GLN A 302 -16.57 21.31 -1.54
C GLN A 302 -16.74 22.11 -2.85
N ASN A 303 -16.16 23.30 -2.94
CA ASN A 303 -16.36 24.26 -4.03
C ASN A 303 -15.08 24.56 -4.84
N THR A 304 -13.95 23.99 -4.45
CA THR A 304 -12.65 24.26 -5.05
C THR A 304 -11.97 22.94 -5.44
N PRO A 305 -11.48 22.79 -6.68
CA PRO A 305 -10.73 21.61 -7.08
C PRO A 305 -9.36 21.56 -6.39
N ALA A 306 -8.84 20.37 -6.21
CA ALA A 306 -7.45 20.19 -5.80
C ALA A 306 -6.49 20.54 -6.94
N LYS A 307 -5.32 21.10 -6.63
CA LYS A 307 -4.34 21.50 -7.64
C LYS A 307 -3.52 20.31 -8.12
N PHE A 308 -3.35 20.19 -9.42
CA PHE A 308 -2.43 19.22 -10.01
C PHE A 308 -1.02 19.81 -10.11
N ASN A 309 -0.18 19.58 -9.08
CA ASN A 309 1.18 20.10 -8.99
C ASN A 309 2.16 19.09 -9.56
N THR A 310 2.64 19.31 -10.79
CA THR A 310 3.49 18.38 -11.54
C THR A 310 4.99 18.64 -11.42
N GLU A 311 5.37 19.82 -10.95
CA GLU A 311 6.78 20.21 -10.85
C GLU A 311 7.46 19.60 -9.62
N ILE A 312 8.71 19.19 -9.79
CA ILE A 312 9.56 18.76 -8.67
C ILE A 312 9.83 19.97 -7.79
N ARG A 313 9.38 19.93 -6.56
CA ARG A 313 9.62 21.02 -5.60
C ARG A 313 11.07 21.03 -5.17
N GLU A 314 11.69 22.20 -5.21
CA GLU A 314 12.99 22.41 -4.61
C GLU A 314 12.99 21.98 -3.14
N SER A 315 13.99 21.22 -2.75
CA SER A 315 14.11 20.61 -1.42
C SER A 315 12.89 19.72 -1.02
N GLY A 316 12.12 19.20 -1.96
CA GLY A 316 11.14 18.13 -1.73
C GLY A 316 11.81 16.76 -1.69
N GLY A 317 11.05 15.70 -1.42
CA GLY A 317 11.58 14.34 -1.33
C GLY A 317 12.22 13.84 -2.64
N TRP A 318 11.68 14.22 -3.80
CA TRP A 318 12.25 13.90 -5.11
C TRP A 318 13.54 14.68 -5.40
N ASP A 319 13.58 15.97 -5.08
CA ASP A 319 14.78 16.81 -5.25
C ASP A 319 15.93 16.35 -4.33
N MET A 320 15.62 16.04 -3.08
CA MET A 320 16.56 15.45 -2.14
C MET A 320 17.15 14.15 -2.70
N TRP A 321 16.29 13.23 -3.19
CA TRP A 321 16.80 11.97 -3.74
C TRP A 321 17.62 12.17 -5.00
N ARG A 322 17.29 13.13 -5.88
CA ARG A 322 18.14 13.50 -7.03
C ARG A 322 19.54 13.94 -6.61
N LYS A 323 19.63 14.78 -5.56
CA LYS A 323 20.92 15.23 -5.02
C LYS A 323 21.73 14.07 -4.43
N ILE A 324 21.07 13.19 -3.70
CA ILE A 324 21.69 11.97 -3.15
C ILE A 324 22.15 11.04 -4.28
N ALA A 325 21.29 10.73 -5.23
CA ALA A 325 21.58 9.82 -6.33
C ALA A 325 22.70 10.31 -7.27
N ALA A 326 22.92 11.62 -7.35
CA ALA A 326 24.01 12.19 -8.12
C ALA A 326 25.40 11.88 -7.52
N GLN A 327 25.48 11.44 -6.26
CA GLN A 327 26.75 11.21 -5.56
C GLN A 327 27.29 9.78 -5.76
N ASP A 328 26.41 8.79 -5.96
CA ASP A 328 26.82 7.40 -6.21
C ASP A 328 25.75 6.64 -7.03
N PRO A 329 26.15 5.85 -8.05
CA PRO A 329 25.20 5.11 -8.90
C PRO A 329 24.32 4.10 -8.15
N SER A 330 24.76 3.59 -6.99
CA SER A 330 23.99 2.64 -6.19
C SER A 330 22.86 3.29 -5.37
N PHE A 331 22.75 4.61 -5.41
CA PHE A 331 21.69 5.35 -4.71
C PHE A 331 20.41 5.51 -5.56
N GLY A 332 20.33 4.78 -6.68
CA GLY A 332 19.13 4.66 -7.50
C GLY A 332 18.98 5.76 -8.56
N HIS A 333 17.82 5.73 -9.24
CA HIS A 333 17.51 6.60 -10.36
C HIS A 333 16.13 7.26 -10.17
N PRO A 334 16.02 8.33 -9.36
CA PRO A 334 14.76 8.97 -9.01
C PRO A 334 13.92 9.42 -10.21
N ASP A 335 14.57 9.89 -11.29
CA ASP A 335 13.87 10.34 -12.50
C ASP A 335 13.05 9.21 -13.17
N LYS A 336 13.39 7.96 -12.93
CA LYS A 336 12.61 6.81 -13.39
C LYS A 336 11.19 6.82 -12.83
N PHE A 337 11.01 7.39 -11.64
CA PHE A 337 9.76 7.36 -10.89
C PHE A 337 9.00 8.70 -10.90
N CYS A 338 9.71 9.82 -10.96
CA CYS A 338 9.11 11.14 -10.81
C CYS A 338 9.00 11.99 -12.08
N SER A 339 9.34 11.43 -13.24
CA SER A 339 9.37 12.19 -14.50
C SER A 339 8.01 12.31 -15.20
N ASP A 340 7.01 11.50 -14.83
CA ASP A 340 5.73 11.45 -15.55
C ASP A 340 4.51 11.52 -14.62
N PRO A 341 4.26 12.67 -13.97
CA PRO A 341 3.09 12.85 -13.12
C PRO A 341 1.76 12.76 -13.88
N GLU A 342 1.76 12.97 -15.20
CA GLU A 342 0.55 12.79 -16.01
C GLU A 342 0.07 11.34 -16.01
N GLN A 343 0.98 10.37 -15.93
CA GLN A 343 0.63 8.96 -15.81
C GLN A 343 0.52 8.50 -14.35
N THR A 344 1.39 8.94 -13.45
CA THR A 344 1.49 8.40 -12.10
C THR A 344 0.46 8.94 -11.11
N ASN A 345 -0.41 9.83 -11.54
CA ASN A 345 -1.42 10.42 -10.68
C ASN A 345 -2.69 9.57 -10.56
N TRP A 346 -3.39 9.75 -9.49
CA TRP A 346 -4.82 9.52 -9.39
C TRP A 346 -5.49 10.62 -8.57
N MET A 347 -6.82 10.65 -8.63
CA MET A 347 -7.65 11.54 -7.85
C MET A 347 -8.46 10.74 -6.84
N SER A 348 -8.54 11.22 -5.61
CA SER A 348 -9.46 10.68 -4.61
C SER A 348 -10.27 11.79 -3.96
N ALA A 349 -11.32 11.41 -3.25
CA ALA A 349 -12.09 12.31 -2.43
C ALA A 349 -12.63 11.59 -1.18
N THR A 350 -12.79 12.33 -0.11
CA THR A 350 -13.53 11.88 1.07
C THR A 350 -14.88 12.57 1.07
N VAL A 351 -15.94 11.79 0.94
CA VAL A 351 -17.32 12.26 1.03
C VAL A 351 -17.80 12.03 2.46
N GLU A 352 -18.17 13.08 3.16
CA GLU A 352 -18.86 13.04 4.44
C GLU A 352 -20.36 13.22 4.19
N THR A 353 -21.19 12.22 4.50
CA THR A 353 -22.65 12.41 4.49
C THR A 353 -23.06 13.14 5.77
N LEU A 354 -23.86 14.19 5.62
CA LEU A 354 -24.26 15.08 6.74
C LEU A 354 -25.60 14.67 7.35
N ASP A 355 -26.37 13.86 6.63
CA ASP A 355 -27.68 13.37 7.04
C ASP A 355 -27.95 11.97 6.44
N ASP A 356 -29.15 11.45 6.57
CA ASP A 356 -29.54 10.10 6.18
C ASP A 356 -30.06 9.97 4.73
N ARG A 357 -30.16 11.05 3.95
CA ARG A 357 -30.78 11.03 2.61
C ARG A 357 -29.99 10.22 1.58
N ILE A 358 -28.66 10.15 1.72
CA ILE A 358 -27.80 9.35 0.83
C ILE A 358 -27.72 7.87 1.29
N ILE A 359 -27.91 7.63 2.57
CA ILE A 359 -27.71 6.30 3.20
C ILE A 359 -28.55 5.17 2.56
N PRO A 360 -29.81 5.36 2.12
CA PRO A 360 -30.57 4.30 1.45
C PRO A 360 -29.90 3.76 0.18
N TYR A 361 -29.25 4.61 -0.61
CA TYR A 361 -28.52 4.22 -1.83
C TYR A 361 -27.28 3.39 -1.49
N ILE A 362 -26.54 3.78 -0.47
CA ILE A 362 -25.40 3.03 0.08
C ILE A 362 -25.88 1.63 0.54
N LYS A 363 -26.93 1.58 1.34
CA LYS A 363 -27.50 0.32 1.87
C LYS A 363 -28.03 -0.59 0.76
N ASN A 364 -28.57 -0.03 -0.31
CA ASN A 364 -29.04 -0.81 -1.45
C ASN A 364 -27.90 -1.58 -2.13
N ILE A 365 -26.68 -1.03 -2.17
CA ILE A 365 -25.50 -1.66 -2.77
C ILE A 365 -24.80 -2.58 -1.77
N CYS A 366 -24.38 -2.08 -0.62
CA CYS A 366 -23.58 -2.86 0.33
C CYS A 366 -24.42 -3.83 1.19
N LYS A 367 -25.75 -3.74 1.18
CA LYS A 367 -26.71 -4.55 1.94
C LYS A 367 -26.53 -4.49 3.46
N ARG A 368 -25.87 -3.44 3.95
CA ARG A 368 -25.54 -3.23 5.37
C ARG A 368 -25.85 -1.80 5.79
N ASP A 369 -26.10 -1.62 7.09
CA ASP A 369 -26.23 -0.32 7.71
C ASP A 369 -24.84 0.18 8.12
N PRO A 370 -24.37 1.35 7.64
CA PRO A 370 -23.04 1.86 7.96
C PRO A 370 -22.86 2.26 9.44
N PHE A 371 -23.96 2.47 10.19
CA PHE A 371 -23.88 3.00 11.56
C PHE A 371 -23.84 1.91 12.64
N THR A 372 -23.64 0.65 12.28
CA THR A 372 -23.59 -0.48 13.24
C THR A 372 -22.22 -0.65 13.92
N GLY A 373 -21.18 0.07 13.49
CA GLY A 373 -19.79 -0.13 13.93
C GLY A 373 -19.13 -1.38 13.32
N LYS A 374 -19.84 -2.09 12.43
CA LYS A 374 -19.37 -3.31 11.77
C LYS A 374 -18.93 -3.04 10.32
N VAL A 375 -18.40 -4.08 9.67
CA VAL A 375 -18.03 -4.06 8.25
C VAL A 375 -19.20 -3.50 7.41
N VAL A 376 -18.89 -2.55 6.52
CA VAL A 376 -19.87 -1.91 5.62
C VAL A 376 -19.71 -2.45 4.21
N THR A 377 -18.77 -1.93 3.40
CA THR A 377 -18.53 -2.45 2.05
C THR A 377 -17.67 -3.70 2.04
N GLY A 378 -16.83 -3.88 3.05
CA GLY A 378 -15.89 -4.99 3.16
C GLY A 378 -14.68 -4.86 2.22
N GLY A 379 -14.46 -3.70 1.68
CA GLY A 379 -13.43 -3.34 0.71
C GLY A 379 -14.04 -2.50 -0.41
N ILE A 380 -13.35 -2.44 -1.53
CA ILE A 380 -13.68 -1.56 -2.64
C ILE A 380 -14.88 -2.08 -3.45
N VAL A 381 -15.85 -1.22 -3.70
CA VAL A 381 -16.90 -1.38 -4.70
C VAL A 381 -16.46 -0.67 -5.98
N SER A 382 -16.22 -1.43 -7.04
CA SER A 382 -15.76 -0.89 -8.33
C SER A 382 -16.95 -0.59 -9.24
N VAL A 383 -16.99 0.59 -9.83
CA VAL A 383 -18.01 0.97 -10.82
C VAL A 383 -17.47 0.62 -12.21
N LYS A 384 -17.91 -0.54 -12.73
CA LYS A 384 -17.35 -1.16 -13.94
C LYS A 384 -17.50 -0.30 -15.19
N ASP A 385 -18.58 0.45 -15.30
CA ASP A 385 -18.93 1.31 -16.42
C ASP A 385 -18.61 2.81 -16.20
N SER A 386 -17.87 3.15 -15.14
CA SER A 386 -17.42 4.52 -14.91
C SER A 386 -16.26 4.90 -15.83
N SER A 387 -16.39 6.06 -16.48
CA SER A 387 -15.32 6.65 -17.30
C SER A 387 -14.07 7.02 -16.50
N TRP A 388 -14.21 7.29 -15.19
CA TRP A 388 -13.10 7.52 -14.27
C TRP A 388 -12.50 6.22 -13.72
N LEU A 389 -13.08 5.06 -14.03
CA LEU A 389 -12.88 3.82 -13.29
C LEU A 389 -13.06 4.07 -11.78
N LEU A 390 -14.19 4.71 -11.47
CA LEU A 390 -14.53 5.10 -10.11
C LEU A 390 -14.67 3.88 -9.22
N SER A 391 -14.08 3.97 -8.04
CA SER A 391 -14.24 2.98 -6.99
C SER A 391 -14.46 3.67 -5.65
N TRP A 392 -15.15 3.01 -4.72
CA TRP A 392 -15.44 3.59 -3.42
C TRP A 392 -15.48 2.54 -2.32
N THR A 393 -15.22 2.96 -1.10
CA THR A 393 -15.27 2.08 0.07
C THR A 393 -15.75 2.83 1.30
N ILE A 394 -16.42 2.10 2.18
CA ILE A 394 -16.82 2.54 3.51
C ILE A 394 -16.28 1.52 4.50
N ASN A 395 -15.35 1.93 5.32
CA ASN A 395 -14.85 1.15 6.45
C ASN A 395 -15.84 1.21 7.63
N ARG A 396 -15.53 0.53 8.74
CA ARG A 396 -16.32 0.63 9.96
C ARG A 396 -16.48 2.09 10.37
N GLN A 397 -17.69 2.46 10.75
CA GLN A 397 -18.00 3.82 11.20
C GLN A 397 -18.15 3.85 12.73
N PRO A 398 -17.68 4.90 13.41
CA PRO A 398 -17.00 6.05 12.84
C PRO A 398 -15.58 5.73 12.36
N GLN A 399 -15.14 6.34 11.26
CA GLN A 399 -13.79 6.21 10.71
C GLN A 399 -12.78 7.11 11.44
N PHE A 400 -13.25 8.19 12.05
CA PHE A 400 -12.51 9.09 12.91
C PHE A 400 -13.20 9.16 14.28
N LYS A 401 -12.41 9.21 15.35
CA LYS A 401 -12.96 9.35 16.73
C LYS A 401 -13.81 10.61 16.89
N ALA A 402 -13.41 11.69 16.22
CA ALA A 402 -14.12 12.99 16.27
C ALA A 402 -15.27 13.09 15.24
N GLN A 403 -15.60 12.03 14.52
CA GLN A 403 -16.67 12.04 13.52
C GLN A 403 -18.03 12.20 14.21
N PRO A 404 -18.88 13.14 13.74
CA PRO A 404 -20.21 13.34 14.32
C PRO A 404 -21.08 12.09 14.16
N LYS A 405 -21.96 11.87 15.15
CA LYS A 405 -22.92 10.77 15.09
C LYS A 405 -23.91 10.98 13.93
N GLY A 406 -24.13 9.93 13.15
CA GLY A 406 -25.01 9.99 11.98
C GLY A 406 -24.33 10.46 10.69
N HIS A 407 -23.06 10.85 10.75
CA HIS A 407 -22.27 11.12 9.57
C HIS A 407 -21.54 9.84 9.13
N CYS A 408 -21.45 9.59 7.82
CA CYS A 408 -20.75 8.47 7.23
C CYS A 408 -19.63 9.00 6.32
N LEU A 409 -18.44 8.43 6.41
CA LEU A 409 -17.32 8.79 5.55
C LEU A 409 -17.14 7.73 4.46
N VAL A 410 -17.12 8.19 3.23
CA VAL A 410 -16.90 7.38 2.03
C VAL A 410 -15.60 7.81 1.38
N TRP A 411 -14.69 6.89 1.15
CA TRP A 411 -13.52 7.17 0.32
C TRP A 411 -13.82 6.78 -1.11
N VAL A 412 -13.64 7.72 -2.03
CA VAL A 412 -13.89 7.58 -3.46
C VAL A 412 -12.58 7.84 -4.19
N TYR A 413 -12.25 7.04 -5.22
CA TYR A 413 -11.11 7.34 -6.07
C TYR A 413 -11.35 6.96 -7.53
N GLY A 414 -10.68 7.67 -8.44
CA GLY A 414 -10.67 7.39 -9.87
C GLY A 414 -9.26 7.26 -10.39
N LEU A 415 -8.99 6.17 -11.13
CA LEU A 415 -7.68 5.94 -11.76
C LEU A 415 -7.50 6.78 -13.02
N PHE A 416 -8.58 7.08 -13.73
CA PHE A 416 -8.55 7.87 -14.98
C PHE A 416 -8.96 9.32 -14.72
N SER A 417 -8.10 10.04 -14.02
CA SER A 417 -8.39 11.41 -13.56
C SER A 417 -8.51 12.43 -14.69
N ASP A 418 -7.99 12.11 -15.87
CA ASP A 418 -7.98 12.93 -17.08
C ASP A 418 -9.24 12.77 -17.97
N LYS A 419 -10.07 11.77 -17.68
CA LYS A 419 -11.28 11.49 -18.47
C LYS A 419 -12.48 12.29 -17.99
N PRO A 420 -13.38 12.72 -18.89
CA PRO A 420 -14.68 13.29 -18.49
C PRO A 420 -15.51 12.26 -17.72
N GLY A 421 -16.19 12.71 -16.66
CA GLY A 421 -17.11 11.87 -15.90
C GLY A 421 -18.39 11.53 -16.66
N ASP A 422 -19.18 10.62 -16.09
CA ASP A 422 -20.40 10.14 -16.75
C ASP A 422 -21.59 11.07 -16.51
N TYR A 423 -21.68 11.69 -15.35
CA TYR A 423 -22.65 12.73 -15.03
C TYR A 423 -22.03 14.13 -15.18
N VAL A 424 -20.93 14.39 -14.50
CA VAL A 424 -20.14 15.60 -14.60
C VAL A 424 -19.19 15.48 -15.79
N LYS A 425 -19.54 16.05 -16.93
CA LYS A 425 -18.77 15.96 -18.19
C LYS A 425 -17.45 16.73 -18.17
N LYS A 426 -16.63 16.50 -17.14
CA LYS A 426 -15.39 17.18 -16.82
C LYS A 426 -14.36 16.20 -16.27
N PRO A 427 -13.07 16.34 -16.56
CA PRO A 427 -12.03 15.49 -15.96
C PRO A 427 -12.08 15.50 -14.43
N MET A 428 -11.94 14.34 -13.80
CA MET A 428 -12.04 14.23 -12.34
C MET A 428 -11.07 15.18 -11.63
N ARG A 429 -9.85 15.33 -12.15
CA ARG A 429 -8.80 16.20 -11.59
C ARG A 429 -9.12 17.71 -11.67
N GLU A 430 -10.13 18.09 -12.42
CA GLU A 430 -10.59 19.48 -12.52
C GLU A 430 -11.88 19.72 -11.74
N CYS A 431 -12.45 18.66 -11.14
CA CYS A 431 -13.69 18.73 -10.40
C CYS A 431 -13.50 19.29 -8.98
N THR A 432 -14.48 20.05 -8.53
CA THR A 432 -14.66 20.40 -7.12
C THR A 432 -15.11 19.17 -6.31
N GLY A 433 -15.07 19.25 -4.98
CA GLY A 433 -15.60 18.18 -4.14
C GLY A 433 -17.07 17.88 -4.45
N LYS A 434 -17.91 18.91 -4.58
CA LYS A 434 -19.31 18.78 -4.97
C LYS A 434 -19.47 18.03 -6.29
N GLU A 435 -18.71 18.37 -7.31
CA GLU A 435 -18.78 17.70 -8.63
C GLU A 435 -18.38 16.23 -8.57
N ILE A 436 -17.34 15.89 -7.79
CA ILE A 436 -16.97 14.48 -7.58
C ILE A 436 -18.10 13.72 -6.86
N CYS A 437 -18.70 14.34 -5.85
CA CYS A 437 -19.86 13.78 -5.15
C CYS A 437 -21.04 13.55 -6.11
N MET A 438 -21.33 14.49 -7.00
CA MET A 438 -22.41 14.36 -7.99
C MET A 438 -22.21 13.15 -8.92
N ASP A 439 -21.00 12.93 -9.43
CA ASP A 439 -20.70 11.77 -10.29
C ASP A 439 -20.79 10.44 -9.51
N TRP A 440 -20.32 10.43 -8.25
CA TRP A 440 -20.49 9.27 -7.36
C TRP A 440 -21.97 9.00 -7.06
N LEU A 441 -22.79 10.01 -6.73
CA LEU A 441 -24.22 9.87 -6.48
C LEU A 441 -24.96 9.30 -7.71
N TYR A 442 -24.58 9.74 -8.91
CA TYR A 442 -25.09 9.18 -10.16
C TYR A 442 -24.84 7.68 -10.23
N HIS A 443 -23.62 7.24 -9.93
CA HIS A 443 -23.20 5.84 -10.00
C HIS A 443 -23.79 4.95 -8.88
N ILE A 444 -24.25 5.52 -7.78
CA ILE A 444 -24.96 4.74 -6.74
C ILE A 444 -26.49 4.76 -6.89
N GLY A 445 -27.00 5.34 -8.00
CA GLY A 445 -28.40 5.26 -8.39
C GLY A 445 -29.32 6.36 -7.87
N VAL A 446 -28.76 7.48 -7.42
CA VAL A 446 -29.55 8.66 -7.04
C VAL A 446 -30.28 9.22 -8.28
N PRO A 447 -31.59 9.52 -8.22
CA PRO A 447 -32.30 10.17 -9.32
C PRO A 447 -31.61 11.48 -9.75
N GLU A 448 -31.50 11.69 -11.07
CA GLU A 448 -30.70 12.81 -11.61
C GLU A 448 -31.20 14.18 -11.15
N ASP A 449 -32.49 14.34 -10.95
CA ASP A 449 -33.10 15.57 -10.42
C ASP A 449 -32.81 15.84 -8.95
N GLN A 450 -32.23 14.89 -8.21
CA GLN A 450 -31.87 15.02 -6.80
C GLN A 450 -30.35 15.14 -6.58
N ILE A 451 -29.53 14.78 -7.57
CA ILE A 451 -28.06 14.68 -7.43
C ILE A 451 -27.47 16.00 -6.95
N GLU A 452 -27.78 17.09 -7.61
CA GLU A 452 -27.18 18.38 -7.28
C GLU A 452 -27.56 18.86 -5.89
N GLU A 453 -28.85 18.72 -5.52
CA GLU A 453 -29.33 19.09 -4.18
C GLU A 453 -28.67 18.26 -3.09
N LEU A 454 -28.56 16.94 -3.28
CA LEU A 454 -27.94 16.06 -2.27
C LEU A 454 -26.44 16.32 -2.15
N ALA A 455 -25.74 16.54 -3.24
CA ALA A 455 -24.31 16.88 -3.22
C ALA A 455 -24.05 18.23 -2.51
N GLU A 456 -24.97 19.19 -2.63
CA GLU A 456 -24.87 20.52 -2.00
C GLU A 456 -25.24 20.50 -0.51
N THR A 457 -26.31 19.78 -0.13
CA THR A 457 -26.94 19.95 1.18
C THR A 457 -26.78 18.74 2.11
N SER A 458 -26.49 17.56 1.58
CA SER A 458 -26.36 16.30 2.34
C SER A 458 -24.94 15.74 2.39
N ALA A 459 -23.99 16.38 1.72
CA ALA A 459 -22.60 15.94 1.70
C ALA A 459 -21.64 17.12 1.79
N ASN A 460 -20.47 16.85 2.38
CA ASN A 460 -19.27 17.67 2.26
C ASN A 460 -18.16 16.81 1.71
N THR A 461 -17.58 17.22 0.58
CA THR A 461 -16.61 16.38 -0.13
C THR A 461 -15.29 17.11 -0.30
N VAL A 462 -14.21 16.48 0.12
CA VAL A 462 -12.84 17.01 0.04
C VAL A 462 -12.04 16.23 -0.99
N PRO A 463 -11.75 16.82 -2.15
CA PRO A 463 -10.92 16.19 -3.17
C PRO A 463 -9.44 16.22 -2.78
N CYS A 464 -8.71 15.18 -3.15
CA CYS A 464 -7.27 15.05 -2.95
C CYS A 464 -6.60 14.60 -4.24
N MET A 465 -5.74 15.45 -4.80
CA MET A 465 -4.93 15.14 -5.97
C MET A 465 -3.55 14.68 -5.56
N MET A 466 -3.11 13.53 -6.07
CA MET A 466 -1.83 12.91 -5.75
C MET A 466 -1.03 12.62 -7.03
N PRO A 467 -0.11 13.52 -7.43
CA PRO A 467 0.61 13.42 -8.72
C PRO A 467 1.50 12.20 -8.87
N TYR A 468 2.06 11.68 -7.77
CA TYR A 468 3.06 10.60 -7.76
C TYR A 468 2.58 9.33 -7.07
N ILE A 469 1.29 9.17 -6.89
CA ILE A 469 0.75 8.09 -6.04
C ILE A 469 1.07 6.68 -6.55
N THR A 470 1.19 6.50 -7.86
CA THR A 470 1.57 5.22 -8.48
C THR A 470 2.99 5.21 -9.04
N ALA A 471 3.81 6.20 -8.72
CA ALA A 471 5.19 6.31 -9.21
C ALA A 471 6.03 5.03 -8.99
N PHE A 472 5.82 4.34 -7.88
CA PHE A 472 6.50 3.08 -7.57
C PHE A 472 6.13 1.92 -8.52
N PHE A 473 5.05 2.03 -9.31
CA PHE A 473 4.68 1.06 -10.34
C PHE A 473 5.25 1.37 -11.74
N MET A 474 6.06 2.39 -11.88
CA MET A 474 6.74 2.68 -13.15
C MET A 474 7.54 1.46 -13.62
N PRO A 475 7.54 1.15 -14.94
CA PRO A 475 8.44 0.14 -15.49
C PRO A 475 9.89 0.46 -15.14
N ARG A 476 10.58 -0.48 -14.51
CA ARG A 476 11.91 -0.29 -13.92
C ARG A 476 12.81 -1.51 -14.06
N ALA A 477 14.09 -1.31 -13.78
CA ALA A 477 15.07 -2.35 -13.58
C ALA A 477 15.51 -2.44 -12.10
N TYR A 478 16.18 -3.53 -11.73
CA TYR A 478 16.89 -3.60 -10.45
C TYR A 478 18.01 -2.56 -10.43
N GLY A 479 18.19 -1.90 -9.28
CA GLY A 479 19.10 -0.77 -9.12
C GLY A 479 18.48 0.60 -9.38
N ASP A 480 17.29 0.69 -9.98
CA ASP A 480 16.56 1.96 -10.08
C ASP A 480 16.09 2.44 -8.70
N ARG A 481 15.76 1.51 -7.79
CA ARG A 481 15.67 1.78 -6.34
C ARG A 481 16.96 1.35 -5.66
N PRO A 482 17.52 2.13 -4.71
CA PRO A 482 18.66 1.68 -3.94
C PRO A 482 18.27 0.51 -3.02
N ASP A 483 19.19 -0.40 -2.76
CA ASP A 483 19.00 -1.37 -1.68
C ASP A 483 18.77 -0.66 -0.34
N VAL A 484 18.03 -1.28 0.58
CA VAL A 484 17.82 -0.72 1.93
C VAL A 484 19.15 -0.36 2.58
N VAL A 485 20.13 -1.26 2.52
CA VAL A 485 21.52 -0.97 2.91
C VAL A 485 22.41 -1.28 1.72
N PRO A 486 22.82 -0.25 0.93
CA PRO A 486 23.68 -0.44 -0.21
C PRO A 486 25.03 -1.08 0.17
N ALA A 487 25.61 -1.83 -0.77
CA ALA A 487 26.92 -2.44 -0.56
C ALA A 487 27.97 -1.36 -0.21
N GLY A 488 28.71 -1.60 0.87
CA GLY A 488 29.71 -0.66 1.39
C GLY A 488 29.14 0.45 2.29
N ALA A 489 27.83 0.52 2.51
CA ALA A 489 27.25 1.50 3.43
C ALA A 489 27.69 1.22 4.87
N VAL A 490 28.20 2.27 5.54
CA VAL A 490 28.73 2.20 6.91
C VAL A 490 27.68 2.61 7.93
N ASN A 491 27.03 3.74 7.71
CA ASN A 491 26.19 4.39 8.72
C ASN A 491 24.84 4.88 8.18
N PHE A 492 24.39 4.39 7.04
CA PHE A 492 23.10 4.84 6.47
C PHE A 492 22.31 3.71 5.81
N ALA A 493 21.02 3.94 5.68
CA ALA A 493 20.08 3.08 4.98
C ALA A 493 19.01 3.92 4.27
N PHE A 494 18.43 3.36 3.20
CA PHE A 494 17.24 3.88 2.54
C PHE A 494 15.99 3.17 3.02
N LEU A 495 14.89 3.91 3.16
CA LEU A 495 13.63 3.42 3.70
C LEU A 495 12.45 3.68 2.76
N GLY A 496 11.39 2.89 2.94
CA GLY A 496 10.09 3.13 2.34
C GLY A 496 9.92 2.53 0.95
N GLN A 497 8.95 3.04 0.20
CA GLN A 497 8.50 2.47 -1.07
C GLN A 497 9.54 2.60 -2.21
N PHE A 498 10.52 3.45 -2.08
CA PHE A 498 11.58 3.66 -3.06
C PHE A 498 12.95 3.12 -2.61
N ALA A 499 12.97 2.23 -1.62
CA ALA A 499 14.09 1.37 -1.29
C ALA A 499 13.79 -0.07 -1.70
N GLU A 500 14.80 -0.84 -2.11
CA GLU A 500 14.63 -2.21 -2.56
C GLU A 500 14.80 -3.20 -1.40
N THR A 501 13.78 -3.99 -1.11
CA THR A 501 13.89 -5.18 -0.26
C THR A 501 13.43 -6.41 -1.03
N LYS A 502 14.07 -7.53 -0.77
CA LYS A 502 13.82 -8.77 -1.49
C LYS A 502 12.58 -9.48 -0.95
N ARG A 503 11.89 -10.23 -1.83
CA ARG A 503 10.78 -11.13 -1.52
C ARG A 503 9.53 -10.48 -0.97
N ASP A 504 9.43 -9.16 -1.01
CA ASP A 504 8.20 -8.44 -0.68
C ASP A 504 7.82 -7.50 -1.82
N THR A 505 6.65 -6.92 -1.76
CA THR A 505 6.15 -6.05 -2.82
C THR A 505 5.77 -4.67 -2.28
N ILE A 506 6.09 -3.66 -3.06
CA ILE A 506 5.82 -2.26 -2.78
C ILE A 506 4.32 -1.99 -2.56
N PHE A 507 3.98 -0.78 -2.18
CA PHE A 507 2.61 -0.28 -1.95
C PHE A 507 1.89 -0.91 -0.75
N THR A 508 2.53 -1.79 0.00
CA THR A 508 1.99 -2.31 1.24
C THR A 508 2.56 -1.59 2.45
N THR A 509 1.79 -1.51 3.54
CA THR A 509 2.29 -1.01 4.82
C THR A 509 3.42 -1.90 5.34
N GLU A 510 3.31 -3.21 5.14
CA GLU A 510 4.33 -4.19 5.48
C GLU A 510 5.68 -3.90 4.81
N TYR A 511 5.68 -3.57 3.51
CA TYR A 511 6.93 -3.25 2.80
C TYR A 511 7.67 -2.07 3.44
N SER A 512 6.94 -1.00 3.74
CA SER A 512 7.52 0.15 4.43
C SER A 512 8.11 -0.23 5.79
N MET A 513 7.38 -1.01 6.58
CA MET A 513 7.83 -1.45 7.90
C MET A 513 9.02 -2.41 7.81
N ARG A 514 9.02 -3.30 6.82
CA ARG A 514 10.12 -4.24 6.56
C ARG A 514 11.42 -3.51 6.25
N THR A 515 11.39 -2.46 5.41
CA THR A 515 12.59 -1.65 5.14
C THR A 515 13.16 -1.03 6.40
N GLY A 516 12.31 -0.55 7.31
CA GLY A 516 12.71 0.01 8.60
C GLY A 516 13.39 -1.03 9.51
N MET A 517 12.81 -2.22 9.63
CA MET A 517 13.40 -3.31 10.42
C MET A 517 14.73 -3.78 9.85
N GLU A 518 14.76 -4.02 8.53
CA GLU A 518 15.96 -4.47 7.81
C GLU A 518 17.12 -3.48 7.97
N ALA A 519 16.85 -2.20 7.83
CA ALA A 519 17.84 -1.13 8.00
C ALA A 519 18.47 -1.16 9.39
N VAL A 520 17.64 -1.18 10.44
CA VAL A 520 18.12 -1.19 11.84
C VAL A 520 18.90 -2.46 12.14
N TYR A 521 18.36 -3.61 11.75
CA TYR A 521 19.00 -4.90 12.06
C TYR A 521 20.34 -5.06 11.34
N THR A 522 20.46 -4.54 10.11
CA THR A 522 21.70 -4.58 9.35
C THR A 522 22.74 -3.63 9.92
N LEU A 523 22.39 -2.34 10.15
CA LEU A 523 23.34 -1.32 10.59
C LEU A 523 23.82 -1.54 12.03
N LEU A 524 22.98 -2.08 12.91
CA LEU A 524 23.33 -2.38 14.30
C LEU A 524 23.79 -3.83 14.51
N ASN A 525 23.74 -4.67 13.47
CA ASN A 525 23.98 -6.12 13.58
C ASN A 525 23.18 -6.75 14.74
N VAL A 526 21.87 -6.49 14.77
CA VAL A 526 20.99 -7.03 15.80
C VAL A 526 20.96 -8.55 15.71
N ASP A 527 21.20 -9.23 16.84
CA ASP A 527 21.22 -10.70 16.90
C ASP A 527 19.79 -11.27 16.88
N ARG A 528 19.09 -11.00 15.78
CA ARG A 528 17.75 -11.51 15.48
C ARG A 528 17.49 -11.37 13.97
N GLY A 529 16.86 -12.36 13.34
CA GLY A 529 16.53 -12.28 11.92
C GLY A 529 15.30 -11.43 11.63
N VAL A 530 15.28 -10.77 10.49
CA VAL A 530 14.05 -10.19 9.94
C VAL A 530 13.13 -11.35 9.52
N PRO A 531 11.84 -11.36 9.91
CA PRO A 531 10.91 -12.41 9.52
C PRO A 531 10.83 -12.54 7.99
N GLU A 532 10.87 -13.77 7.49
CA GLU A 532 10.61 -14.03 6.07
C GLU A 532 9.16 -13.68 5.74
N VAL A 533 8.95 -13.23 4.51
CA VAL A 533 7.60 -13.17 3.94
C VAL A 533 7.07 -14.60 3.83
N TRP A 534 5.83 -14.83 4.23
CA TRP A 534 5.25 -16.16 4.10
C TRP A 534 5.37 -16.69 2.66
N GLY A 535 6.05 -17.80 2.54
CA GLY A 535 6.43 -18.38 1.24
C GLY A 535 5.29 -19.12 0.54
N SER A 536 4.08 -18.57 0.45
CA SER A 536 2.94 -19.18 -0.23
C SER A 536 3.22 -19.52 -1.69
N VAL A 537 4.12 -18.79 -2.32
CA VAL A 537 4.63 -19.04 -3.68
C VAL A 537 5.35 -20.38 -3.80
N TYR A 538 5.85 -20.94 -2.70
CA TYR A 538 6.49 -22.26 -2.62
C TYR A 538 5.56 -23.34 -2.06
N ASP A 539 4.35 -22.99 -1.65
CA ASP A 539 3.36 -23.96 -1.18
C ASP A 539 2.54 -24.49 -2.36
N LEU A 540 2.79 -25.73 -2.73
CA LEU A 540 2.09 -26.38 -3.84
C LEU A 540 0.56 -26.31 -3.68
N ARG A 541 0.05 -26.39 -2.45
CA ARG A 541 -1.39 -26.33 -2.16
C ARG A 541 -1.96 -24.94 -2.52
N ALA A 542 -1.26 -23.85 -2.17
CA ALA A 542 -1.66 -22.50 -2.52
C ALA A 542 -1.65 -22.29 -4.04
N LEU A 543 -0.66 -22.82 -4.75
CA LEU A 543 -0.57 -22.74 -6.20
C LEU A 543 -1.69 -23.52 -6.91
N LEU A 544 -2.01 -24.71 -6.44
CA LEU A 544 -3.10 -25.54 -6.98
C LEU A 544 -4.46 -24.87 -6.76
N ASP A 545 -4.73 -24.37 -5.54
CA ASP A 545 -5.96 -23.65 -5.21
C ASP A 545 -6.12 -22.40 -6.08
N ALA A 546 -5.07 -21.60 -6.23
CA ALA A 546 -5.06 -20.42 -7.08
C ALA A 546 -5.34 -20.76 -8.55
N THR A 547 -4.75 -21.84 -9.07
CA THR A 547 -4.95 -22.29 -10.46
C THR A 547 -6.40 -22.66 -10.74
N VAL A 548 -7.06 -23.37 -9.82
CA VAL A 548 -8.46 -23.73 -9.94
C VAL A 548 -9.37 -22.48 -9.84
N LYS A 549 -9.10 -21.59 -8.88
CA LYS A 549 -9.89 -20.38 -8.66
C LYS A 549 -9.78 -19.38 -9.81
N LEU A 550 -8.58 -19.19 -10.37
CA LEU A 550 -8.40 -18.38 -11.58
C LEU A 550 -9.25 -18.86 -12.76
N ARG A 551 -9.56 -20.14 -12.82
CA ARG A 551 -10.36 -20.77 -13.86
C ARG A 551 -11.82 -20.99 -13.45
N ASP A 552 -12.30 -20.26 -12.46
CA ASP A 552 -13.69 -20.35 -11.95
C ASP A 552 -14.11 -21.78 -11.58
N GLY A 553 -13.18 -22.57 -11.05
CA GLY A 553 -13.40 -23.96 -10.63
C GLY A 553 -13.27 -25.01 -11.74
N LYS A 554 -12.92 -24.64 -12.97
CA LYS A 554 -12.71 -25.58 -14.06
C LYS A 554 -11.45 -26.42 -13.84
N LYS A 555 -11.57 -27.73 -14.04
CA LYS A 555 -10.44 -28.65 -13.97
C LYS A 555 -9.50 -28.50 -15.16
N VAL A 556 -8.23 -28.87 -14.98
CA VAL A 556 -7.26 -28.88 -16.08
C VAL A 556 -7.69 -29.85 -17.20
N THR A 557 -8.40 -30.93 -16.84
CA THR A 557 -8.98 -31.87 -17.80
C THR A 557 -10.07 -31.30 -18.69
N ASP A 558 -10.71 -30.21 -18.26
CA ASP A 558 -11.82 -29.56 -18.96
C ASP A 558 -11.35 -28.37 -19.84
N MET A 559 -10.04 -28.17 -19.93
CA MET A 559 -9.44 -27.12 -20.77
C MET A 559 -9.65 -27.39 -22.26
N ASP A 560 -9.91 -26.33 -23.00
CA ASP A 560 -9.92 -26.39 -24.47
C ASP A 560 -8.48 -26.41 -25.02
N LEU A 561 -7.87 -27.60 -24.96
CA LEU A 561 -6.51 -27.86 -25.37
C LEU A 561 -6.47 -28.40 -26.81
N GLY A 562 -5.43 -28.05 -27.54
CA GLY A 562 -5.12 -28.65 -28.82
C GLY A 562 -4.86 -30.17 -28.72
N LEU A 563 -4.93 -30.88 -29.84
CA LEU A 563 -4.76 -32.35 -29.89
C LEU A 563 -3.44 -32.83 -29.25
N ILE A 564 -2.35 -32.11 -29.50
CA ILE A 564 -1.03 -32.45 -28.97
C ILE A 564 -0.99 -32.22 -27.45
N GLU A 565 -1.50 -31.11 -26.97
CA GLU A 565 -1.56 -30.75 -25.56
C GLU A 565 -2.42 -31.72 -24.75
N ARG A 566 -3.57 -32.16 -25.30
CA ARG A 566 -4.41 -33.21 -24.69
C ARG A 566 -3.69 -34.55 -24.56
N LEU A 567 -2.91 -34.92 -25.56
CA LEU A 567 -2.08 -36.15 -25.50
C LEU A 567 -1.00 -36.04 -24.43
N VAL A 568 -0.31 -34.90 -24.36
CA VAL A 568 0.72 -34.66 -23.33
C VAL A 568 0.11 -34.68 -21.93
N LEU A 569 -1.03 -33.99 -21.73
CA LEU A 569 -1.74 -34.03 -20.46
C LEU A 569 -2.15 -35.45 -20.06
N LYS A 570 -2.73 -36.22 -20.98
CA LYS A 570 -3.14 -37.60 -20.74
C LYS A 570 -1.97 -38.48 -20.32
N GLU A 571 -0.83 -38.35 -20.99
CA GLU A 571 0.39 -39.11 -20.63
C GLU A 571 0.97 -38.64 -19.28
N ALA A 572 0.94 -37.35 -18.99
CA ALA A 572 1.34 -36.81 -17.67
C ALA A 572 0.47 -37.38 -16.54
N LEU A 573 -0.86 -37.33 -16.71
CA LEU A 573 -1.80 -37.90 -15.73
C LEU A 573 -1.61 -39.38 -15.49
N LYS A 574 -1.35 -40.16 -16.57
CA LYS A 574 -1.05 -41.58 -16.46
C LYS A 574 0.22 -41.86 -15.65
N LYS A 575 1.25 -41.01 -15.75
CA LYS A 575 2.49 -41.15 -14.97
C LYS A 575 2.32 -40.92 -13.47
N ILE A 576 1.34 -40.15 -13.07
CA ILE A 576 1.06 -39.86 -11.65
C ILE A 576 -0.07 -40.73 -11.07
N GLU A 577 -0.67 -41.60 -11.87
CA GLU A 577 -1.75 -42.47 -11.44
C GLU A 577 -1.32 -43.34 -10.22
N HIS A 578 -2.20 -43.37 -9.20
CA HIS A 578 -1.98 -44.03 -7.91
C HIS A 578 -0.87 -43.43 -7.02
N THR A 579 -0.35 -42.25 -7.36
CA THR A 579 0.64 -41.54 -6.53
C THR A 579 -0.04 -40.54 -5.56
N ASP A 580 0.72 -40.05 -4.58
CA ASP A 580 0.28 -38.99 -3.69
C ASP A 580 0.07 -37.65 -4.43
N ILE A 581 0.73 -37.47 -5.57
CA ILE A 581 0.52 -36.32 -6.45
C ILE A 581 -0.90 -36.37 -7.04
N GLU A 582 -1.33 -37.51 -7.55
CA GLU A 582 -2.70 -37.67 -8.06
C GLU A 582 -3.75 -37.38 -6.96
N LYS A 583 -3.53 -37.91 -5.75
CA LYS A 583 -4.43 -37.63 -4.60
C LYS A 583 -4.52 -36.14 -4.31
N LEU A 584 -3.38 -35.44 -4.27
CA LEU A 584 -3.34 -34.01 -4.02
C LEU A 584 -4.09 -33.21 -5.10
N LEU A 585 -3.86 -33.53 -6.38
CA LEU A 585 -4.54 -32.87 -7.50
C LEU A 585 -6.07 -33.07 -7.45
N LYS A 586 -6.53 -34.25 -7.05
CA LYS A 586 -7.96 -34.55 -6.85
C LYS A 586 -8.53 -33.81 -5.64
N GLU A 587 -7.79 -33.74 -4.53
CA GLU A 587 -8.20 -33.01 -3.32
C GLU A 587 -8.46 -31.53 -3.60
N TYR A 588 -7.62 -30.93 -4.44
CA TYR A 588 -7.75 -29.52 -4.85
C TYR A 588 -8.58 -29.30 -6.12
N ASN A 589 -9.29 -30.32 -6.62
CA ASN A 589 -10.13 -30.26 -7.83
C ASN A 589 -9.38 -29.81 -9.10
N VAL A 590 -8.09 -30.03 -9.18
CA VAL A 590 -7.28 -29.70 -10.37
C VAL A 590 -7.57 -30.67 -11.52
N ILE A 591 -7.83 -31.96 -11.18
CA ILE A 591 -8.15 -33.05 -12.10
C ILE A 591 -9.39 -33.81 -11.67
#